data_86e46b16edbc4947bff1b19437b560d7
#
_entry.id   86e46b16edbc4947bff1b19437b560d7
#
_cell.length_a   1.000
_cell.length_b   1.000
_cell.length_c   1.000
_cell.angle_alpha   90.00
_cell.angle_beta   90.00
_cell.angle_gamma   90.00
#
_symmetry.space_group_name_H-M   'P 1'
#
loop_
_entity.id
_entity.type
_entity.pdbx_description
1 polymer ?
#
loop_
_entity_poly.entity_id
_entity_poly.type
_entity_poly.pdbx_seq_one_letter_code
_entity_poly.pdbx_strand_id
1 'polypeptide(L)'
;ILRTVRSGMSTDGPHQDPNGATTPVSFREALKFWFWLGCISFGGPAAQIALMHEELVVRRRWISEKRYLHALNYCMLLPGPEAQQLATYTGWLMHGTRGGIAAGALFVLPSLVLLVLLSWAYTAWGSHPWGQALLWGLKPAVTALVLHAAYRLGLRTLKQRWLWGVAALSLLGMLWGVSFPWIILGAAAVGFYMTRKAAPLSPSPHQPG
;
A
#
# COMPACT_ATOMS: atom_id res chain seq x y z
N ILE A 1 -38.76 -41.16 -33.04
CA ILE A 1 -38.81 -39.72 -33.22
C ILE A 1 -38.12 -39.09 -32.02
N LEU A 2 -36.80 -39.10 -32.02
CA LEU A 2 -35.98 -38.41 -31.00
C LEU A 2 -34.97 -37.58 -31.77
N ARG A 3 -35.21 -36.27 -31.87
CA ARG A 3 -34.31 -35.30 -32.48
C ARG A 3 -33.67 -34.48 -31.40
N THR A 4 -32.44 -34.81 -31.17
CA THR A 4 -31.30 -34.13 -30.58
C THR A 4 -31.47 -32.63 -30.35
N VAL A 5 -31.51 -32.23 -29.08
CA VAL A 5 -31.20 -30.89 -28.66
C VAL A 5 -29.73 -30.89 -28.19
N ARG A 6 -28.82 -30.52 -29.07
CA ARG A 6 -27.44 -30.24 -28.78
C ARG A 6 -27.35 -28.74 -28.51
N SER A 7 -27.68 -28.34 -27.30
CA SER A 7 -27.42 -27.02 -26.80
C SER A 7 -25.91 -26.87 -26.56
N GLY A 8 -25.27 -26.09 -27.40
CA GLY A 8 -23.88 -25.73 -27.25
C GLY A 8 -23.69 -24.95 -25.95
N MET A 9 -23.03 -25.58 -25.01
CA MET A 9 -22.48 -24.92 -23.85
C MET A 9 -21.23 -24.18 -24.32
N SER A 10 -21.42 -22.91 -24.68
CA SER A 10 -20.34 -21.98 -24.94
C SER A 10 -19.61 -21.74 -23.61
N THR A 11 -18.47 -22.39 -23.47
CA THR A 11 -17.50 -22.11 -22.42
C THR A 11 -16.65 -20.91 -22.85
N ASP A 12 -17.29 -19.76 -23.08
CA ASP A 12 -16.60 -18.50 -23.16
C ASP A 12 -16.29 -18.04 -21.73
N GLY A 13 -15.18 -18.55 -21.22
CA GLY A 13 -14.44 -17.84 -20.19
C GLY A 13 -14.04 -16.47 -20.75
N PRO A 14 -13.83 -15.44 -19.92
CA PRO A 14 -13.51 -14.11 -20.41
C PRO A 14 -12.29 -14.20 -21.31
N HIS A 15 -12.47 -13.90 -22.60
CA HIS A 15 -11.40 -13.77 -23.58
C HIS A 15 -10.42 -12.72 -23.06
N GLN A 16 -9.35 -13.17 -22.42
CA GLN A 16 -8.17 -12.37 -22.20
C GLN A 16 -7.52 -12.24 -23.58
N ASP A 17 -7.66 -11.07 -24.16
CA ASP A 17 -6.88 -10.71 -25.34
C ASP A 17 -5.39 -10.93 -25.04
N PRO A 18 -4.68 -11.78 -25.79
CA PRO A 18 -3.26 -12.10 -25.53
C PRO A 18 -2.35 -10.88 -25.60
N ASN A 19 -2.81 -9.79 -26.18
CA ASN A 19 -2.05 -8.57 -26.41
C ASN A 19 -2.37 -7.43 -25.42
N GLY A 20 -3.25 -7.64 -24.42
CA GLY A 20 -3.52 -6.64 -23.39
C GLY A 20 -3.83 -5.26 -23.99
N ALA A 21 -4.72 -5.22 -25.00
CA ALA A 21 -5.15 -3.96 -25.59
C ALA A 21 -5.83 -3.10 -24.53
N THR A 22 -5.04 -2.23 -23.93
CA THR A 22 -5.53 -1.20 -23.03
C THR A 22 -6.22 -0.16 -23.90
N THR A 23 -7.46 0.20 -23.56
CA THR A 23 -8.14 1.31 -24.21
C THR A 23 -7.30 2.58 -24.05
N PRO A 24 -6.99 3.32 -25.14
CA PRO A 24 -6.23 4.55 -25.03
C PRO A 24 -7.03 5.55 -24.18
N VAL A 25 -6.50 5.86 -23.01
CA VAL A 25 -7.15 6.76 -22.06
C VAL A 25 -6.72 8.19 -22.36
N SER A 26 -7.68 9.11 -22.42
CA SER A 26 -7.37 10.53 -22.53
C SER A 26 -6.60 11.01 -21.30
N PHE A 27 -5.56 11.82 -21.53
CA PHE A 27 -4.78 12.42 -20.44
C PHE A 27 -5.66 13.18 -19.45
N ARG A 28 -6.71 13.87 -19.94
CA ARG A 28 -7.65 14.61 -19.12
C ARG A 28 -8.49 13.70 -18.20
N GLU A 29 -8.85 12.53 -18.68
CA GLU A 29 -9.56 11.53 -17.90
C GLU A 29 -8.65 10.92 -16.84
N ALA A 30 -7.40 10.63 -17.17
CA ALA A 30 -6.40 10.16 -16.23
C ALA A 30 -6.15 11.18 -15.11
N LEU A 31 -6.07 12.50 -15.40
CA LEU A 31 -5.92 13.54 -14.38
C LEU A 31 -7.09 13.56 -13.40
N LYS A 32 -8.32 13.48 -13.89
CA LYS A 32 -9.53 13.43 -13.04
C LYS A 32 -9.50 12.19 -12.13
N PHE A 33 -9.09 11.08 -12.69
CA PHE A 33 -8.97 9.83 -11.94
C PHE A 33 -7.92 9.93 -10.82
N TRP A 34 -6.72 10.43 -11.10
CA TRP A 34 -5.66 10.55 -10.11
C TRP A 34 -6.01 11.54 -8.99
N PHE A 35 -6.67 12.63 -9.32
CA PHE A 35 -7.18 13.57 -8.33
C PHE A 35 -8.25 12.93 -7.44
N TRP A 36 -9.23 12.28 -8.06
CA TRP A 36 -10.29 11.56 -7.34
C TRP A 36 -9.69 10.47 -6.43
N LEU A 37 -8.75 9.69 -6.94
CA LEU A 37 -8.06 8.67 -6.18
C LEU A 37 -7.34 9.27 -4.97
N GLY A 38 -6.63 10.39 -5.13
CA GLY A 38 -5.99 11.10 -4.02
C GLY A 38 -6.96 11.55 -2.94
N CYS A 39 -8.19 11.95 -3.33
CA CYS A 39 -9.23 12.36 -2.37
C CYS A 39 -9.81 11.21 -1.55
N ILE A 40 -9.87 9.99 -2.10
CA ILE A 40 -10.51 8.82 -1.43
C ILE A 40 -9.50 7.79 -0.88
N SER A 41 -8.23 8.01 -1.11
CA SER A 41 -7.15 7.07 -0.73
C SER A 41 -6.85 7.12 0.77
N PHE A 42 -7.78 6.66 1.58
CA PHE A 42 -7.59 6.48 3.02
C PHE A 42 -7.39 5.01 3.38
N GLY A 43 -6.72 4.73 4.50
CA GLY A 43 -6.61 3.37 5.03
C GLY A 43 -5.24 2.70 4.89
N GLY A 44 -4.23 3.44 4.41
CA GLY A 44 -2.85 2.98 4.32
C GLY A 44 -2.49 2.29 3.00
N PRO A 45 -1.21 1.92 2.80
CA PRO A 45 -0.69 1.48 1.50
C PRO A 45 -1.43 0.29 0.90
N ALA A 46 -1.75 -0.72 1.70
CA ALA A 46 -2.44 -1.92 1.22
C ALA A 46 -3.85 -1.62 0.67
N ALA A 47 -4.60 -0.74 1.34
CA ALA A 47 -5.93 -0.34 0.87
C ALA A 47 -5.84 0.51 -0.41
N GLN A 48 -4.86 1.40 -0.49
CA GLN A 48 -4.60 2.23 -1.66
C GLN A 48 -4.21 1.40 -2.88
N ILE A 49 -3.34 0.40 -2.70
CA ILE A 49 -2.93 -0.55 -3.74
C ILE A 49 -4.14 -1.34 -4.23
N ALA A 50 -4.96 -1.88 -3.31
CA ALA A 50 -6.15 -2.62 -3.66
C ALA A 50 -7.16 -1.77 -4.43
N LEU A 51 -7.35 -0.50 -4.03
CA LEU A 51 -8.21 0.44 -4.72
C LEU A 51 -7.71 0.77 -6.13
N MET A 52 -6.40 0.98 -6.29
CA MET A 52 -5.78 1.18 -7.61
C MET A 52 -5.95 -0.04 -8.51
N HIS A 53 -5.80 -1.25 -7.97
CA HIS A 53 -6.03 -2.48 -8.70
C HIS A 53 -7.47 -2.58 -9.19
N GLU A 54 -8.43 -2.40 -8.28
CA GLU A 54 -9.86 -2.47 -8.62
C GLU A 54 -10.24 -1.47 -9.71
N GLU A 55 -9.77 -0.24 -9.61
CA GLU A 55 -10.14 0.81 -10.55
C GLU A 55 -9.40 0.71 -11.90
N LEU A 56 -8.08 0.47 -11.88
CA LEU A 56 -7.27 0.49 -13.10
C LEU A 56 -7.34 -0.81 -13.90
N VAL A 57 -7.47 -1.94 -13.20
CA VAL A 57 -7.44 -3.28 -13.84
C VAL A 57 -8.84 -3.83 -14.04
N VAL A 58 -9.65 -3.88 -12.96
CA VAL A 58 -10.94 -4.56 -12.98
C VAL A 58 -12.02 -3.69 -13.64
N ARG A 59 -12.22 -2.46 -13.14
CA ARG A 59 -13.32 -1.60 -13.58
C ARG A 59 -13.04 -0.91 -14.91
N ARG A 60 -11.93 -0.19 -14.99
CA ARG A 60 -11.61 0.65 -16.15
C ARG A 60 -10.81 -0.08 -17.22
N ARG A 61 -10.11 -1.15 -16.85
CA ARG A 61 -9.26 -1.94 -17.74
C ARG A 61 -8.23 -1.11 -18.50
N TRP A 62 -7.70 -0.08 -17.83
CA TRP A 62 -6.68 0.80 -18.41
C TRP A 62 -5.29 0.15 -18.42
N ILE A 63 -5.06 -0.77 -17.50
CA ILE A 63 -3.80 -1.50 -17.36
C ILE A 63 -4.14 -2.98 -17.24
N SER A 64 -3.39 -3.84 -17.94
CA SER A 64 -3.56 -5.27 -17.80
C SER A 64 -3.05 -5.78 -16.44
N GLU A 65 -3.67 -6.83 -15.91
CA GLU A 65 -3.27 -7.49 -14.66
C GLU A 65 -1.77 -7.75 -14.59
N LYS A 66 -1.20 -8.32 -15.66
CA LYS A 66 0.23 -8.64 -15.75
C LYS A 66 1.11 -7.39 -15.58
N ARG A 67 0.75 -6.28 -16.23
CA ARG A 67 1.51 -5.02 -16.12
C ARG A 67 1.38 -4.39 -14.74
N TYR A 68 0.19 -4.47 -14.16
CA TYR A 68 -0.05 -3.95 -12.81
C TYR A 68 0.75 -4.71 -11.76
N LEU A 69 0.71 -6.05 -11.78
CA LEU A 69 1.48 -6.89 -10.86
C LEU A 69 3.00 -6.71 -11.03
N HIS A 70 3.47 -6.53 -12.27
CA HIS A 70 4.88 -6.22 -12.52
C HIS A 70 5.27 -4.87 -11.92
N ALA A 71 4.43 -3.84 -12.10
CA ALA A 71 4.63 -2.52 -11.51
C ALA A 71 4.65 -2.59 -9.97
N LEU A 72 3.73 -3.33 -9.38
CA LEU A 72 3.63 -3.52 -7.93
C LEU A 72 4.90 -4.19 -7.37
N ASN A 73 5.33 -5.29 -7.98
CA ASN A 73 6.54 -6.00 -7.57
C ASN A 73 7.78 -5.10 -7.67
N TYR A 74 7.88 -4.28 -8.71
CA TYR A 74 8.97 -3.33 -8.86
C TYR A 74 8.96 -2.26 -7.76
N CYS A 75 7.80 -1.70 -7.44
CA CYS A 75 7.65 -0.71 -6.38
C CYS A 75 7.95 -1.28 -5.00
N MET A 76 7.61 -2.54 -4.74
CA MET A 76 7.91 -3.21 -3.46
C MET A 76 9.42 -3.44 -3.21
N LEU A 77 10.24 -3.45 -4.26
CA LEU A 77 11.70 -3.56 -4.14
C LEU A 77 12.37 -2.23 -3.80
N LEU A 78 11.71 -1.11 -4.07
CA LEU A 78 12.25 0.22 -3.82
C LEU A 78 11.87 0.71 -2.42
N PRO A 79 12.83 1.20 -1.62
CA PRO A 79 12.50 1.81 -0.34
C PRO A 79 11.70 3.10 -0.55
N GLY A 80 10.52 3.19 0.07
CA GLY A 80 9.69 4.39 -0.02
C GLY A 80 8.18 4.09 0.10
N PRO A 81 7.33 5.09 -0.11
CA PRO A 81 5.88 4.93 -0.03
C PRO A 81 5.34 4.16 -1.25
N GLU A 82 5.14 2.85 -1.09
CA GLU A 82 4.79 1.90 -2.16
C GLU A 82 3.59 2.35 -3.00
N ALA A 83 2.53 2.82 -2.35
CA ALA A 83 1.32 3.26 -3.06
C ALA A 83 1.58 4.49 -3.93
N GLN A 84 2.40 5.43 -3.46
CA GLN A 84 2.80 6.62 -4.21
C GLN A 84 3.69 6.26 -5.40
N GLN A 85 4.63 5.35 -5.20
CA GLN A 85 5.48 4.85 -6.27
C GLN A 85 4.66 4.15 -7.34
N LEU A 86 3.71 3.31 -6.93
CA LEU A 86 2.81 2.60 -7.84
C LEU A 86 1.92 3.57 -8.63
N ALA A 87 1.35 4.59 -7.99
CA ALA A 87 0.57 5.63 -8.67
C ALA A 87 1.42 6.35 -9.74
N THR A 88 2.64 6.75 -9.36
CA THR A 88 3.58 7.42 -10.28
C THR A 88 3.97 6.51 -11.44
N TYR A 89 4.32 5.26 -11.16
CA TYR A 89 4.76 4.30 -12.18
C TYR A 89 3.62 3.92 -13.13
N THR A 90 2.43 3.68 -12.62
CA THR A 90 1.26 3.38 -13.47
C THR A 90 0.84 4.59 -14.31
N GLY A 91 0.91 5.80 -13.76
CA GLY A 91 0.73 7.02 -14.53
C GLY A 91 1.75 7.19 -15.65
N TRP A 92 3.01 6.84 -15.38
CA TRP A 92 4.07 6.81 -16.39
C TRP A 92 3.82 5.76 -17.48
N LEU A 93 3.37 4.58 -17.13
CA LEU A 93 3.01 3.54 -18.10
C LEU A 93 1.90 3.97 -19.06
N MET A 94 0.98 4.83 -18.59
CA MET A 94 -0.16 5.29 -19.39
C MET A 94 0.18 6.47 -20.30
N HIS A 95 0.93 7.45 -19.81
CA HIS A 95 1.15 8.73 -20.50
C HIS A 95 2.61 9.22 -20.45
N GLY A 96 3.57 8.31 -20.25
CA GLY A 96 4.98 8.65 -20.15
C GLY A 96 5.28 9.57 -18.95
N THR A 97 6.36 10.36 -19.06
CA THR A 97 6.85 11.20 -17.94
C THR A 97 5.80 12.18 -17.43
N ARG A 98 5.01 12.78 -18.32
CA ARG A 98 3.94 13.71 -17.94
C ARG A 98 2.86 13.01 -17.12
N GLY A 99 2.50 11.78 -17.49
CA GLY A 99 1.55 10.95 -16.76
C GLY A 99 2.05 10.58 -15.36
N GLY A 100 3.31 10.20 -15.23
CA GLY A 100 3.92 9.88 -13.95
C GLY A 100 3.96 11.05 -12.98
N ILE A 101 4.43 12.22 -13.45
CA ILE A 101 4.47 13.44 -12.63
C ILE A 101 3.04 13.85 -12.21
N ALA A 102 2.10 13.85 -13.14
CA ALA A 102 0.72 14.22 -12.85
C ALA A 102 0.05 13.25 -11.87
N ALA A 103 0.21 11.95 -12.05
CA ALA A 103 -0.33 10.94 -11.16
C ALA A 103 0.25 11.06 -9.75
N GLY A 104 1.57 11.18 -9.64
CA GLY A 104 2.24 11.33 -8.36
C GLY A 104 1.85 12.62 -7.63
N ALA A 105 1.82 13.75 -8.34
CA ALA A 105 1.42 15.03 -7.77
C ALA A 105 -0.04 15.04 -7.32
N LEU A 106 -0.97 14.61 -8.19
CA LEU A 106 -2.40 14.60 -7.89
C LEU A 106 -2.79 13.62 -6.80
N PHE A 107 -2.06 12.52 -6.64
CA PHE A 107 -2.28 11.55 -5.58
C PHE A 107 -1.96 12.15 -4.19
N VAL A 108 -0.94 12.99 -4.07
CA VAL A 108 -0.52 13.63 -2.81
C VAL A 108 -1.21 14.97 -2.56
N LEU A 109 -1.58 15.68 -3.62
CA LEU A 109 -2.09 17.06 -3.54
C LEU A 109 -3.27 17.24 -2.57
N PRO A 110 -4.30 16.37 -2.54
CA PRO A 110 -5.41 16.52 -1.60
C PRO A 110 -4.95 16.46 -0.14
N SER A 111 -4.05 15.53 0.18
CA SER A 111 -3.48 15.41 1.52
C SER A 111 -2.60 16.59 1.88
N LEU A 112 -1.83 17.11 0.94
CA LEU A 112 -1.01 18.31 1.13
C LEU A 112 -1.89 19.53 1.44
N VAL A 113 -2.94 19.75 0.66
CA VAL A 113 -3.89 20.86 0.89
C VAL A 113 -4.53 20.73 2.26
N LEU A 114 -4.98 19.53 2.62
CA LEU A 114 -5.58 19.28 3.93
C LEU A 114 -4.60 19.61 5.07
N LEU A 115 -3.35 19.16 4.97
CA LEU A 115 -2.33 19.43 5.98
C LEU A 115 -1.99 20.92 6.10
N VAL A 116 -1.90 21.63 4.97
CA VAL A 116 -1.68 23.09 4.95
C VAL A 116 -2.85 23.82 5.62
N LEU A 117 -4.09 23.44 5.29
CA LEU A 117 -5.28 24.02 5.91
C LEU A 117 -5.35 23.75 7.41
N LEU A 118 -5.03 22.53 7.83
CA LEU A 118 -4.98 22.17 9.26
C LEU A 118 -3.87 22.92 9.99
N SER A 119 -2.70 23.06 9.37
CA SER A 119 -1.58 23.83 9.93
C SER A 119 -1.95 25.30 10.10
N TRP A 120 -2.57 25.89 9.08
CA TRP A 120 -3.08 27.26 9.14
C TRP A 120 -4.15 27.41 10.24
N ALA A 121 -5.12 26.53 10.30
CA ALA A 121 -6.15 26.53 11.34
C ALA A 121 -5.53 26.40 12.75
N TYR A 122 -4.50 25.57 12.89
CA TYR A 122 -3.77 25.43 14.15
C TYR A 122 -3.07 26.73 14.56
N THR A 123 -2.41 27.42 13.64
CA THR A 123 -1.73 28.70 13.93
C THR A 123 -2.73 29.81 14.20
N ALA A 124 -3.87 29.84 13.51
CA ALA A 124 -4.89 30.87 13.68
C ALA A 124 -5.72 30.70 14.96
N TRP A 125 -6.06 29.45 15.33
CA TRP A 125 -7.00 29.18 16.41
C TRP A 125 -6.46 28.30 17.54
N GLY A 126 -5.23 27.81 17.43
CA GLY A 126 -4.63 26.90 18.43
C GLY A 126 -4.45 27.53 19.81
N SER A 127 -4.35 28.86 19.91
CA SER A 127 -4.30 29.61 21.16
C SER A 127 -5.67 29.88 21.81
N HIS A 128 -6.76 29.74 21.02
CA HIS A 128 -8.12 29.91 21.53
C HIS A 128 -8.54 28.73 22.41
N PRO A 129 -9.39 28.96 23.45
CA PRO A 129 -9.88 27.88 24.32
C PRO A 129 -10.50 26.72 23.57
N TRP A 130 -11.25 26.99 22.50
CA TRP A 130 -11.85 25.98 21.64
C TRP A 130 -10.81 25.13 20.88
N GLY A 131 -9.78 25.79 20.35
CA GLY A 131 -8.69 25.10 19.66
C GLY A 131 -7.92 24.20 20.60
N GLN A 132 -7.62 24.67 21.79
CA GLN A 132 -6.96 23.88 22.83
C GLN A 132 -7.82 22.68 23.27
N ALA A 133 -9.12 22.88 23.51
CA ALA A 133 -10.01 21.80 23.89
C ALA A 133 -10.08 20.69 22.83
N LEU A 134 -10.16 21.06 21.55
CA LEU A 134 -10.11 20.12 20.43
C LEU A 134 -8.80 19.33 20.38
N LEU A 135 -7.66 20.02 20.50
CA LEU A 135 -6.35 19.40 20.49
C LEU A 135 -6.13 18.47 21.70
N TRP A 136 -6.60 18.86 22.87
CA TRP A 136 -6.55 18.02 24.07
C TRP A 136 -7.41 16.75 23.91
N GLY A 137 -8.59 16.86 23.29
CA GLY A 137 -9.44 15.72 22.98
C GLY A 137 -8.86 14.77 21.90
N LEU A 138 -8.13 15.31 20.91
CA LEU A 138 -7.51 14.52 19.85
C LEU A 138 -6.30 13.70 20.33
N LYS A 139 -5.53 14.22 21.31
CA LYS A 139 -4.33 13.51 21.82
C LYS A 139 -4.59 12.06 22.25
N PRO A 140 -5.55 11.77 23.15
CA PRO A 140 -5.82 10.40 23.56
C PRO A 140 -6.36 9.54 22.42
N ALA A 141 -7.17 10.10 21.51
CA ALA A 141 -7.71 9.38 20.37
C ALA A 141 -6.59 8.92 19.41
N VAL A 142 -5.66 9.82 19.08
CA VAL A 142 -4.49 9.47 18.24
C VAL A 142 -3.62 8.44 18.95
N THR A 143 -3.36 8.60 20.24
CA THR A 143 -2.58 7.64 21.02
C THR A 143 -3.22 6.25 20.98
N ALA A 144 -4.53 6.17 21.18
CA ALA A 144 -5.26 4.90 21.11
C ALA A 144 -5.19 4.24 19.74
N LEU A 145 -5.32 5.05 18.67
CA LEU A 145 -5.19 4.56 17.29
C LEU A 145 -3.79 4.03 16.99
N VAL A 146 -2.74 4.73 17.43
CA VAL A 146 -1.34 4.30 17.26
C VAL A 146 -1.08 3.01 18.00
N LEU A 147 -1.51 2.91 19.27
CA LEU A 147 -1.37 1.69 20.07
C LEU A 147 -2.12 0.51 19.44
N HIS A 148 -3.35 0.74 18.97
CA HIS A 148 -4.13 -0.30 18.28
C HIS A 148 -3.44 -0.76 16.98
N ALA A 149 -2.93 0.18 16.18
CA ALA A 149 -2.20 -0.13 14.95
C ALA A 149 -0.91 -0.90 15.23
N ALA A 150 -0.14 -0.49 16.24
CA ALA A 150 1.08 -1.18 16.68
C ALA A 150 0.77 -2.61 17.17
N TYR A 151 -0.26 -2.78 17.97
CA TYR A 151 -0.73 -4.08 18.44
C TYR A 151 -1.13 -5.00 17.27
N ARG A 152 -1.96 -4.50 16.34
CA ARG A 152 -2.41 -5.25 15.18
C ARG A 152 -1.26 -5.65 14.25
N LEU A 153 -0.31 -4.74 14.05
CA LEU A 153 0.89 -5.01 13.25
C LEU A 153 1.79 -6.04 13.95
N GLY A 154 1.98 -5.88 15.26
CA GLY A 154 2.73 -6.83 16.09
C GLY A 154 2.18 -8.24 15.99
N LEU A 155 0.88 -8.44 16.13
CA LEU A 155 0.24 -9.75 15.99
C LEU A 155 0.43 -10.38 14.60
N ARG A 156 0.49 -9.58 13.55
CA ARG A 156 0.69 -10.08 12.17
C ARG A 156 2.15 -10.44 11.89
N THR A 157 3.08 -9.67 12.43
CA THR A 157 4.51 -9.76 12.10
C THR A 157 5.27 -10.64 13.06
N LEU A 158 4.96 -10.57 14.38
CA LEU A 158 5.66 -11.28 15.45
C LEU A 158 5.04 -12.67 15.68
N LYS A 159 5.13 -13.55 14.68
CA LYS A 159 4.58 -14.92 14.76
C LYS A 159 5.33 -15.82 15.72
N GLN A 160 6.60 -15.54 16.01
CA GLN A 160 7.46 -16.34 16.90
C GLN A 160 7.72 -15.59 18.20
N ARG A 161 7.76 -16.31 19.32
CA ARG A 161 7.91 -15.73 20.66
C ARG A 161 9.18 -14.90 20.85
N TRP A 162 10.28 -15.31 20.23
CA TRP A 162 11.55 -14.58 20.31
C TRP A 162 11.52 -13.21 19.60
N LEU A 163 10.68 -13.06 18.57
CA LEU A 163 10.51 -11.77 17.88
C LEU A 163 9.91 -10.70 18.80
N TRP A 164 9.08 -11.09 19.77
CA TRP A 164 8.59 -10.17 20.79
C TRP A 164 9.73 -9.65 21.69
N GLY A 165 10.72 -10.53 21.99
CA GLY A 165 11.92 -10.11 22.71
C GLY A 165 12.74 -9.09 21.92
N VAL A 166 12.93 -9.32 20.61
CA VAL A 166 13.64 -8.37 19.73
C VAL A 166 12.88 -7.05 19.64
N ALA A 167 11.57 -7.09 19.50
CA ALA A 167 10.74 -5.88 19.44
C ALA A 167 10.81 -5.09 20.76
N ALA A 168 10.72 -5.75 21.91
CA ALA A 168 10.84 -5.09 23.21
C ALA A 168 12.24 -4.48 23.42
N LEU A 169 13.30 -5.21 23.05
CA LEU A 169 14.66 -4.71 23.15
C LEU A 169 14.91 -3.52 22.22
N SER A 170 14.36 -3.57 21.01
CA SER A 170 14.40 -2.45 20.05
C SER A 170 13.67 -1.21 20.59
N LEU A 171 12.51 -1.40 21.22
CA LEU A 171 11.76 -0.31 21.84
C LEU A 171 12.54 0.32 23.01
N LEU A 172 13.15 -0.51 23.89
CA LEU A 172 14.00 -0.02 24.98
C LEU A 172 15.22 0.74 24.45
N GLY A 173 15.87 0.21 23.41
CA GLY A 173 17.00 0.91 22.76
C GLY A 173 16.59 2.28 22.22
N MET A 174 15.40 2.38 21.64
CA MET A 174 14.86 3.63 21.13
C MET A 174 14.56 4.62 22.27
N LEU A 175 14.03 4.17 23.41
CA LEU A 175 13.80 4.98 24.59
C LEU A 175 15.11 5.48 25.23
N TRP A 176 16.22 4.75 25.11
CA TRP A 176 17.54 5.17 25.55
C TRP A 176 18.29 6.04 24.55
N GLY A 177 17.63 6.43 23.44
CA GLY A 177 18.20 7.34 22.45
C GLY A 177 19.19 6.69 21.49
N VAL A 178 19.19 5.36 21.36
CA VAL A 178 20.01 4.67 20.36
C VAL A 178 19.49 5.03 18.97
N SER A 179 20.39 5.45 18.08
CA SER A 179 20.02 5.83 16.70
C SER A 179 19.41 4.65 15.94
N PHE A 180 18.32 4.92 15.23
CA PHE A 180 17.53 3.94 14.47
C PHE A 180 18.36 2.97 13.60
N PRO A 181 19.41 3.39 12.85
CA PRO A 181 20.25 2.49 12.08
C PRO A 181 20.90 1.37 12.91
N TRP A 182 21.37 1.68 14.12
CA TRP A 182 21.99 0.69 15.01
C TRP A 182 20.98 -0.34 15.52
N ILE A 183 19.74 0.09 15.77
CA ILE A 183 18.66 -0.80 16.17
C ILE A 183 18.34 -1.78 15.04
N ILE A 184 18.28 -1.31 13.79
CA ILE A 184 18.05 -2.18 12.62
C ILE A 184 19.20 -3.18 12.44
N LEU A 185 20.45 -2.72 12.52
CA LEU A 185 21.61 -3.60 12.40
C LEU A 185 21.64 -4.66 13.50
N GLY A 186 21.35 -4.27 14.74
CA GLY A 186 21.23 -5.19 15.86
C GLY A 186 20.14 -6.23 15.68
N ALA A 187 18.94 -5.79 15.28
CA ALA A 187 17.81 -6.67 15.01
C ALA A 187 18.10 -7.62 13.83
N ALA A 188 18.75 -7.14 12.78
CA ALA A 188 19.18 -7.97 11.64
C ALA A 188 20.21 -9.01 12.03
N ALA A 189 21.20 -8.64 12.86
CA ALA A 189 22.22 -9.57 13.37
C ALA A 189 21.59 -10.68 14.21
N VAL A 190 20.67 -10.33 15.12
CA VAL A 190 19.94 -11.31 15.94
C VAL A 190 19.07 -12.21 15.06
N GLY A 191 18.35 -11.66 14.08
CA GLY A 191 17.55 -12.42 13.13
C GLY A 191 18.38 -13.40 12.32
N PHE A 192 19.53 -12.95 11.81
CA PHE A 192 20.45 -13.81 11.05
C PHE A 192 21.02 -14.96 11.90
N TYR A 193 21.39 -14.69 13.15
CA TYR A 193 21.91 -15.71 14.06
C TYR A 193 20.84 -16.74 14.43
N MET A 194 19.61 -16.29 14.68
CA MET A 194 18.49 -17.17 15.05
C MET A 194 18.01 -18.03 13.88
N THR A 195 17.97 -17.47 12.67
CA THR A 195 17.59 -18.24 11.47
C THR A 195 18.65 -19.25 11.04
N ARG A 196 19.93 -18.99 11.30
CA ARG A 196 21.00 -19.98 11.08
C ARG A 196 20.90 -21.23 12.01
N LYS A 197 20.34 -21.05 13.21
CA LYS A 197 20.10 -22.16 14.14
C LYS A 197 18.81 -22.94 13.86
N ALA A 198 17.84 -22.35 13.15
CA ALA A 198 16.68 -23.07 12.67
C ALA A 198 17.09 -23.86 11.43
N ALA A 199 17.05 -25.20 11.52
CA ALA A 199 17.41 -26.12 10.43
C ALA A 199 16.70 -25.75 9.11
N PRO A 200 17.32 -26.05 7.94
CA PRO A 200 16.75 -25.73 6.64
C PRO A 200 15.39 -26.42 6.51
N LEU A 201 14.37 -25.61 6.19
CA LEU A 201 13.05 -26.11 5.81
C LEU A 201 13.25 -27.06 4.63
N SER A 202 12.98 -28.34 4.84
CA SER A 202 12.95 -29.34 3.79
C SER A 202 12.04 -28.84 2.65
N PRO A 203 12.49 -28.90 1.39
CA PRO A 203 11.59 -28.62 0.27
C PRO A 203 10.42 -29.57 0.37
N SER A 204 9.19 -29.05 0.39
CA SER A 204 8.01 -29.88 0.31
C SER A 204 8.08 -30.71 -0.97
N PRO A 205 7.85 -32.05 -0.94
CA PRO A 205 7.83 -32.85 -2.15
C PRO A 205 6.73 -32.33 -3.06
N HIS A 206 7.09 -31.99 -4.30
CA HIS A 206 6.14 -31.82 -5.39
C HIS A 206 5.23 -33.04 -5.41
N GLN A 207 3.95 -32.86 -5.10
CA GLN A 207 2.93 -33.83 -5.46
C GLN A 207 2.62 -33.62 -6.95
N PRO A 208 2.91 -34.61 -7.82
CA PRO A 208 2.38 -34.63 -9.15
C PRO A 208 0.94 -35.14 -9.08
N GLY A 209 0.00 -34.33 -9.55
CA GLY A 209 -1.40 -34.67 -9.76
C GLY A 209 -1.93 -33.87 -10.94
#